data_9fe42c2589fe9e724392d8091cc0036d
#
_entry.id   9fe42c2589fe9e724392d8091cc0036d
#
_cell.length_a   1.000
_cell.length_b   1.000
_cell.length_c   1.000
_cell.angle_alpha   90.00
_cell.angle_beta   90.00
_cell.angle_gamma   90.00
#
_symmetry.space_group_name_H-M   'P 1'
#
loop_
_entity.id
_entity.type
_entity.pdbx_description
1 polymer ?
#
loop_
_entity_poly.entity_id
_entity_poly.type
_entity_poly.pdbx_seq_one_letter_code
_entity_poly.pdbx_strand_id
1 'polypeptide(L)'
;MLLLTVLFAALAAWTLWRWWRINPDDNPLDARFPLVPLAVYGTLAALAYLPTLRADLAAARAGRAISVLEGRKLAYRCGSTLGVFFDRDTDMAVGYVRWTEDSIEQTAKLRHEVCEGLQRFLAAPNAVDANWRDKVIAIHVLAHEARHMLGERSEARAECQAIQRNALLARQLGASEDAARELALAYWRDIYPHAPPGYFSSDCRGGGALDEKLPSSPWNLAR
;
A
#
# COMPACT_ATOMS: atom_id res chain seq x y z
N MET A 1 -6.06 -14.75 -4.81
CA MET A 1 -6.41 -15.06 -3.42
C MET A 1 -7.91 -14.92 -3.15
N LEU A 2 -8.58 -13.83 -3.54
CA LEU A 2 -10.02 -13.64 -3.31
C LEU A 2 -10.89 -14.80 -3.86
N LEU A 3 -10.58 -15.32 -5.05
CA LEU A 3 -11.29 -16.46 -5.63
C LEU A 3 -11.21 -17.72 -4.75
N LEU A 4 -10.04 -18.01 -4.18
CA LEU A 4 -9.87 -19.15 -3.27
C LEU A 4 -10.66 -18.95 -1.97
N THR A 5 -10.66 -17.73 -1.43
CA THR A 5 -11.47 -17.39 -0.26
C THR A 5 -12.96 -17.63 -0.53
N VAL A 6 -13.46 -17.12 -1.67
CA VAL A 6 -14.86 -17.30 -2.09
C VAL A 6 -15.18 -18.77 -2.32
N LEU A 7 -14.29 -19.54 -2.97
CA LEU A 7 -14.45 -20.96 -3.20
C LEU A 7 -14.60 -21.75 -1.88
N PHE A 8 -13.68 -21.53 -0.93
CA PHE A 8 -13.73 -22.24 0.35
C PHE A 8 -14.92 -21.82 1.22
N ALA A 9 -15.30 -20.55 1.20
CA ALA A 9 -16.51 -20.07 1.85
C ALA A 9 -17.78 -20.70 1.23
N ALA A 10 -17.83 -20.81 -0.10
CA ALA A 10 -18.93 -21.46 -0.80
C ALA A 10 -19.01 -22.95 -0.50
N LEU A 11 -17.88 -23.65 -0.40
CA LEU A 11 -17.82 -25.07 0.00
C LEU A 11 -18.32 -25.26 1.44
N ALA A 12 -17.92 -24.39 2.35
CA ALA A 12 -18.41 -24.41 3.72
C ALA A 12 -19.94 -24.19 3.79
N ALA A 13 -20.43 -23.17 3.09
CA ALA A 13 -21.87 -22.88 3.01
C ALA A 13 -22.67 -24.02 2.37
N TRP A 14 -22.16 -24.62 1.29
CA TRP A 14 -22.76 -25.75 0.61
C TRP A 14 -22.81 -27.00 1.52
N THR A 15 -21.75 -27.27 2.28
CA THR A 15 -21.70 -28.38 3.24
C THR A 15 -22.75 -28.21 4.33
N LEU A 16 -22.88 -26.98 4.86
CA LEU A 16 -23.89 -26.65 5.88
C LEU A 16 -25.32 -26.79 5.33
N TRP A 17 -25.55 -26.22 4.13
CA TRP A 17 -26.85 -26.31 3.45
C TRP A 17 -27.26 -27.76 3.17
N ARG A 18 -26.32 -28.60 2.64
CA ARG A 18 -26.55 -30.02 2.37
C ARG A 18 -26.89 -30.78 3.64
N TRP A 19 -26.16 -30.52 4.74
CA TRP A 19 -26.43 -31.14 6.03
C TRP A 19 -27.84 -30.79 6.54
N TRP A 20 -28.21 -29.51 6.53
CA TRP A 20 -29.50 -29.02 6.97
C TRP A 20 -30.66 -29.61 6.15
N ARG A 21 -30.46 -29.74 4.83
CA ARG A 21 -31.48 -30.31 3.92
C ARG A 21 -31.73 -31.81 4.18
N ILE A 22 -30.69 -32.57 4.61
CA ILE A 22 -30.78 -34.00 4.81
C ILE A 22 -31.24 -34.33 6.26
N ASN A 23 -30.94 -33.46 7.21
CA ASN A 23 -31.21 -33.64 8.64
C ASN A 23 -31.97 -32.44 9.23
N PRO A 24 -33.21 -32.17 8.78
CA PRO A 24 -33.93 -30.95 9.19
C PRO A 24 -34.29 -30.91 10.67
N ASP A 25 -34.40 -32.08 11.32
CA ASP A 25 -34.82 -32.24 12.72
C ASP A 25 -33.66 -32.55 13.70
N ASP A 26 -32.39 -32.61 13.17
CA ASP A 26 -31.23 -32.93 14.00
C ASP A 26 -30.71 -31.70 14.76
N ASN A 27 -30.34 -31.88 16.00
CA ASN A 27 -29.66 -30.84 16.76
C ASN A 27 -28.25 -30.59 16.18
N PRO A 28 -27.84 -29.33 15.97
CA PRO A 28 -26.49 -28.98 15.42
C PRO A 28 -25.32 -29.48 16.29
N LEU A 29 -25.57 -29.92 17.51
CA LEU A 29 -24.57 -30.53 18.39
C LEU A 29 -24.51 -32.08 18.30
N ASP A 30 -25.35 -32.70 17.46
CA ASP A 30 -25.30 -34.14 17.24
C ASP A 30 -24.01 -34.55 16.50
N ALA A 31 -23.55 -35.79 16.74
CA ALA A 31 -22.33 -36.33 16.14
C ALA A 31 -22.31 -36.36 14.60
N ARG A 32 -23.45 -36.13 13.96
CA ARG A 32 -23.61 -36.05 12.50
C ARG A 32 -23.39 -34.66 11.92
N PHE A 33 -23.25 -33.61 12.78
CA PHE A 33 -22.97 -32.25 12.29
C PHE A 33 -21.59 -32.20 11.64
N PRO A 34 -21.48 -31.58 10.43
CA PRO A 34 -20.23 -31.58 9.63
C PRO A 34 -19.17 -30.62 10.17
N LEU A 35 -18.80 -30.76 11.46
CA LEU A 35 -17.81 -29.89 12.10
C LEU A 35 -16.44 -29.93 11.41
N VAL A 36 -15.96 -31.14 11.06
CA VAL A 36 -14.64 -31.30 10.44
C VAL A 36 -14.54 -30.60 9.09
N PRO A 37 -15.39 -30.86 8.08
CA PRO A 37 -15.31 -30.17 6.82
C PRO A 37 -15.55 -28.65 6.95
N LEU A 38 -16.43 -28.21 7.83
CA LEU A 38 -16.63 -26.77 8.08
C LEU A 38 -15.39 -26.11 8.68
N ALA A 39 -14.74 -26.76 9.66
CA ALA A 39 -13.49 -26.27 10.23
C ALA A 39 -12.38 -26.20 9.18
N VAL A 40 -12.24 -27.23 8.33
CA VAL A 40 -11.25 -27.26 7.26
C VAL A 40 -11.49 -26.15 6.25
N TYR A 41 -12.68 -26.02 5.69
CA TYR A 41 -12.98 -24.99 4.71
C TYR A 41 -12.93 -23.59 5.30
N GLY A 42 -13.40 -23.41 6.54
CA GLY A 42 -13.30 -22.14 7.25
C GLY A 42 -11.84 -21.71 7.47
N THR A 43 -10.99 -22.65 7.89
CA THR A 43 -9.55 -22.38 8.05
C THR A 43 -8.89 -22.04 6.72
N LEU A 44 -9.16 -22.78 5.65
CA LEU A 44 -8.61 -22.51 4.32
C LEU A 44 -9.09 -21.16 3.79
N ALA A 45 -10.35 -20.78 4.00
CA ALA A 45 -10.86 -19.47 3.63
C ALA A 45 -10.16 -18.35 4.41
N ALA A 46 -9.98 -18.51 5.72
CA ALA A 46 -9.27 -17.55 6.56
C ALA A 46 -7.81 -17.39 6.13
N LEU A 47 -7.09 -18.48 5.88
CA LEU A 47 -5.71 -18.45 5.39
C LEU A 47 -5.59 -17.80 4.02
N ALA A 48 -6.55 -18.06 3.11
CA ALA A 48 -6.57 -17.43 1.80
C ALA A 48 -6.89 -15.92 1.86
N TYR A 49 -7.64 -15.46 2.87
CA TYR A 49 -7.98 -14.05 3.07
C TYR A 49 -6.87 -13.25 3.79
N LEU A 50 -6.03 -13.92 4.58
CA LEU A 50 -5.02 -13.28 5.43
C LEU A 50 -4.08 -12.32 4.69
N PRO A 51 -3.56 -12.61 3.46
CA PRO A 51 -2.73 -11.67 2.72
C PRO A 51 -3.47 -10.37 2.35
N THR A 52 -4.74 -10.47 1.95
CA THR A 52 -5.58 -9.30 1.65
C THR A 52 -5.79 -8.45 2.90
N LEU A 53 -6.13 -9.06 4.02
CA LEU A 53 -6.30 -8.37 5.29
C LEU A 53 -5.02 -7.64 5.72
N ARG A 54 -3.85 -8.29 5.58
CA ARG A 54 -2.56 -7.66 5.89
C ARG A 54 -2.30 -6.45 5.00
N ALA A 55 -2.60 -6.54 3.70
CA ALA A 55 -2.45 -5.42 2.78
C ALA A 55 -3.37 -4.25 3.15
N ASP A 56 -4.63 -4.52 3.47
CA ASP A 56 -5.60 -3.50 3.88
C ASP A 56 -5.20 -2.82 5.20
N LEU A 57 -4.72 -3.59 6.17
CA LEU A 57 -4.21 -3.03 7.43
C LEU A 57 -2.96 -2.17 7.23
N ALA A 58 -2.06 -2.59 6.34
CA ALA A 58 -0.87 -1.80 5.98
C ALA A 58 -1.27 -0.49 5.30
N ALA A 59 -2.17 -0.53 4.31
CA ALA A 59 -2.69 0.65 3.63
C ALA A 59 -3.42 1.61 4.61
N ALA A 60 -4.22 1.07 5.53
CA ALA A 60 -4.89 1.86 6.55
C ALA A 60 -3.89 2.53 7.52
N ARG A 61 -2.79 1.84 7.88
CA ARG A 61 -1.71 2.42 8.70
C ARG A 61 -1.00 3.55 7.96
N ALA A 62 -0.68 3.36 6.68
CA ALA A 62 -0.09 4.40 5.84
C ALA A 62 -1.03 5.61 5.69
N GLY A 63 -2.32 5.38 5.45
CA GLY A 63 -3.32 6.44 5.37
C GLY A 63 -3.42 7.28 6.64
N ARG A 64 -3.35 6.66 7.81
CA ARG A 64 -3.29 7.39 9.09
C ARG A 64 -2.00 8.19 9.23
N ALA A 65 -0.85 7.60 8.90
CA ALA A 65 0.44 8.27 9.01
C ALA A 65 0.50 9.53 8.13
N ILE A 66 0.11 9.42 6.87
CA ILE A 66 0.12 10.55 5.94
C ILE A 66 -0.93 11.60 6.34
N SER A 67 -2.09 11.18 6.85
CA SER A 67 -3.13 12.12 7.30
C SER A 67 -2.65 12.98 8.47
N VAL A 68 -1.84 12.42 9.36
CA VAL A 68 -1.20 13.19 10.46
C VAL A 68 -0.19 14.18 9.92
N LEU A 69 0.66 13.76 8.96
CA LEU A 69 1.68 14.63 8.37
C LEU A 69 1.09 15.80 7.58
N GLU A 70 0.00 15.55 6.86
CA GLU A 70 -0.59 16.54 5.95
C GLU A 70 -1.75 17.33 6.57
N GLY A 71 -2.21 16.96 7.78
CA GLY A 71 -3.34 17.61 8.45
C GLY A 71 -4.68 17.41 7.72
N ARG A 72 -4.78 16.43 6.81
CA ARG A 72 -5.96 16.12 6.00
C ARG A 72 -6.20 14.61 5.95
N LYS A 73 -7.47 14.20 5.89
CA LYS A 73 -7.84 12.79 5.80
C LYS A 73 -7.51 12.27 4.39
N LEU A 74 -6.49 11.43 4.29
CA LEU A 74 -6.03 10.75 3.09
C LEU A 74 -6.07 9.25 3.33
N ALA A 75 -6.32 8.47 2.28
CA ALA A 75 -6.42 7.02 2.38
C ALA A 75 -5.69 6.33 1.23
N TYR A 76 -5.28 5.08 1.48
CA TYR A 76 -4.74 4.19 0.45
C TYR A 76 -5.54 2.90 0.40
N ARG A 77 -5.62 2.31 -0.79
CA ARG A 77 -6.19 0.99 -1.02
C ARG A 77 -5.23 0.16 -1.86
N CYS A 78 -5.02 -1.07 -1.46
CA CYS A 78 -4.23 -2.02 -2.22
C CYS A 78 -5.07 -2.63 -3.34
N GLY A 79 -4.54 -2.59 -4.56
CA GLY A 79 -5.11 -3.32 -5.69
C GLY A 79 -5.02 -4.82 -5.47
N SER A 80 -6.06 -5.57 -5.89
CA SER A 80 -5.98 -7.02 -5.91
C SER A 80 -5.19 -7.48 -7.13
N THR A 81 -4.48 -8.62 -7.01
CA THR A 81 -3.80 -9.26 -8.16
C THR A 81 -4.74 -9.56 -9.34
N LEU A 82 -6.04 -9.69 -9.10
CA LEU A 82 -7.06 -9.86 -10.13
C LEU A 82 -7.48 -8.54 -10.78
N GLY A 83 -7.37 -7.41 -10.06
CA GLY A 83 -7.66 -6.08 -10.60
C GLY A 83 -6.76 -5.71 -11.78
N VAL A 84 -5.52 -6.22 -11.80
CA VAL A 84 -4.58 -6.03 -12.91
C VAL A 84 -5.11 -6.59 -14.24
N PHE A 85 -5.97 -7.63 -14.20
CA PHE A 85 -6.55 -8.23 -15.41
C PHE A 85 -7.82 -7.51 -15.90
N PHE A 86 -8.48 -6.73 -15.05
CA PHE A 86 -9.77 -6.12 -15.34
C PHE A 86 -9.77 -4.60 -15.40
N ASP A 87 -8.75 -3.94 -14.82
CA ASP A 87 -8.65 -2.48 -14.76
C ASP A 87 -7.71 -2.01 -15.89
N ARG A 88 -8.29 -1.78 -17.08
CA ARG A 88 -7.56 -1.38 -18.30
C ARG A 88 -6.87 -0.02 -18.21
N ASP A 89 -7.26 0.82 -17.25
CA ASP A 89 -6.78 2.21 -17.16
C ASP A 89 -5.48 2.37 -16.34
N THR A 90 -4.91 1.27 -15.80
CA THR A 90 -3.82 1.34 -14.81
C THR A 90 -2.55 0.61 -15.21
N ASP A 91 -2.37 0.26 -16.47
CA ASP A 91 -1.28 -0.65 -16.92
C ASP A 91 0.15 -0.13 -16.70
N MET A 92 0.34 1.16 -16.33
CA MET A 92 1.69 1.76 -16.20
C MET A 92 1.95 2.45 -14.85
N ALA A 93 0.94 2.85 -14.09
CA ALA A 93 1.14 3.59 -12.85
C ALA A 93 1.34 2.67 -11.62
N VAL A 94 2.33 2.96 -10.79
CA VAL A 94 2.65 2.24 -9.54
C VAL A 94 1.64 2.53 -8.43
N GLY A 95 1.02 3.72 -8.53
CA GLY A 95 -0.13 4.20 -7.78
C GLY A 95 -0.91 5.16 -8.65
N TYR A 96 -2.13 5.48 -8.28
CA TYR A 96 -2.90 6.53 -8.93
C TYR A 96 -4.00 7.11 -8.05
N VAL A 97 -4.26 8.40 -8.28
CA VAL A 97 -5.39 9.16 -7.74
C VAL A 97 -6.34 9.48 -8.88
N ARG A 98 -7.63 9.25 -8.68
CA ARG A 98 -8.64 9.59 -9.68
C ARG A 98 -9.03 11.06 -9.56
N TRP A 99 -9.01 11.74 -10.70
CA TRP A 99 -9.39 13.14 -10.85
C TRP A 99 -10.71 13.22 -11.63
N THR A 100 -11.64 14.02 -11.14
CA THR A 100 -12.80 14.49 -11.89
C THR A 100 -12.67 15.97 -12.15
N GLU A 101 -13.51 16.56 -13.00
CA GLU A 101 -13.46 18.00 -13.30
C GLU A 101 -13.60 18.85 -12.02
N ASP A 102 -14.44 18.41 -11.08
CA ASP A 102 -14.80 19.16 -9.88
C ASP A 102 -14.16 18.64 -8.58
N SER A 103 -13.49 17.49 -8.59
CA SER A 103 -12.99 16.88 -7.35
C SER A 103 -11.75 16.01 -7.54
N ILE A 104 -11.01 15.86 -6.45
CA ILE A 104 -9.86 14.96 -6.34
C ILE A 104 -10.22 13.90 -5.32
N GLU A 105 -10.09 12.62 -5.68
CA GLU A 105 -10.26 11.55 -4.72
C GLU A 105 -9.21 11.64 -3.63
N GLN A 106 -9.66 11.55 -2.37
CA GLN A 106 -8.77 11.51 -1.19
C GLN A 106 -8.33 10.07 -0.87
N THR A 107 -8.39 9.20 -1.86
CA THR A 107 -7.98 7.80 -1.79
C THR A 107 -7.16 7.45 -3.01
N ALA A 108 -5.90 7.08 -2.79
CA ALA A 108 -5.05 6.55 -3.85
C ALA A 108 -5.14 5.01 -3.90
N LYS A 109 -5.19 4.46 -5.10
CA LYS A 109 -5.02 3.02 -5.32
C LYS A 109 -3.55 2.71 -5.56
N LEU A 110 -3.04 1.70 -4.88
CA LEU A 110 -1.65 1.24 -4.97
C LEU A 110 -1.60 -0.12 -5.66
N ARG A 111 -0.59 -0.34 -6.48
CA ARG A 111 -0.31 -1.66 -7.04
C ARG A 111 0.08 -2.65 -5.95
N HIS A 112 -0.08 -3.92 -6.27
CA HIS A 112 0.22 -5.03 -5.35
C HIS A 112 1.67 -4.99 -4.84
N GLU A 113 2.63 -4.71 -5.73
CA GLU A 113 4.06 -4.65 -5.42
C GLU A 113 4.38 -3.55 -4.39
N VAL A 114 3.73 -2.39 -4.52
CA VAL A 114 3.86 -1.29 -3.54
C VAL A 114 3.31 -1.70 -2.18
N CYS A 115 2.16 -2.37 -2.18
CA CYS A 115 1.58 -2.87 -0.93
C CYS A 115 2.43 -3.96 -0.27
N GLU A 116 3.07 -4.84 -1.05
CA GLU A 116 4.04 -5.79 -0.52
C GLU A 116 5.27 -5.09 0.07
N GLY A 117 5.84 -4.12 -0.66
CA GLY A 117 6.96 -3.31 -0.17
C GLY A 117 6.61 -2.58 1.13
N LEU A 118 5.39 -2.02 1.23
CA LEU A 118 4.88 -1.40 2.45
C LEU A 118 4.75 -2.41 3.60
N GLN A 119 4.23 -3.61 3.36
CA GLN A 119 4.13 -4.64 4.39
C GLN A 119 5.51 -5.06 4.90
N ARG A 120 6.50 -5.24 3.99
CA ARG A 120 7.89 -5.54 4.33
C ARG A 120 8.52 -4.41 5.15
N PHE A 121 8.26 -3.16 4.77
CA PHE A 121 8.71 -2.00 5.53
C PHE A 121 8.11 -2.00 6.95
N LEU A 122 6.80 -2.18 7.10
CA LEU A 122 6.12 -2.16 8.39
C LEU A 122 6.53 -3.32 9.32
N ALA A 123 6.95 -4.45 8.74
CA ALA A 123 7.46 -5.60 9.49
C ALA A 123 8.88 -5.37 10.03
N ALA A 124 9.72 -4.66 9.29
CA ALA A 124 11.12 -4.39 9.65
C ALA A 124 11.56 -3.02 9.11
N PRO A 125 11.12 -1.89 9.73
CA PRO A 125 11.32 -0.55 9.20
C PRO A 125 12.79 -0.09 9.21
N ASN A 126 13.61 -0.71 10.05
CA ASN A 126 15.03 -0.36 10.21
C ASN A 126 15.97 -1.32 9.48
N ALA A 127 15.45 -2.40 8.87
CA ALA A 127 16.30 -3.39 8.24
C ALA A 127 16.63 -3.01 6.79
N VAL A 128 17.92 -2.92 6.49
CA VAL A 128 18.47 -2.86 5.14
C VAL A 128 18.76 -4.29 4.70
N ASP A 129 17.83 -4.89 3.98
CA ASP A 129 17.84 -6.30 3.56
C ASP A 129 17.66 -6.42 2.04
N ALA A 130 17.56 -7.64 1.53
CA ALA A 130 17.36 -7.90 0.10
C ALA A 130 16.09 -7.21 -0.48
N ASN A 131 15.13 -6.85 0.35
CA ASN A 131 13.90 -6.14 -0.06
C ASN A 131 13.98 -4.62 0.14
N TRP A 132 15.16 -4.09 0.44
CA TRP A 132 15.35 -2.67 0.76
C TRP A 132 14.83 -1.75 -0.34
N ARG A 133 15.13 -2.07 -1.60
CA ARG A 133 14.66 -1.28 -2.75
C ARG A 133 13.13 -1.20 -2.82
N ASP A 134 12.43 -2.31 -2.57
CA ASP A 134 10.96 -2.34 -2.57
C ASP A 134 10.38 -1.49 -1.44
N LYS A 135 11.00 -1.51 -0.26
CA LYS A 135 10.62 -0.67 0.89
C LYS A 135 10.79 0.81 0.56
N VAL A 136 11.92 1.19 -0.04
CA VAL A 136 12.23 2.56 -0.48
C VAL A 136 11.18 3.06 -1.48
N ILE A 137 10.89 2.25 -2.52
CA ILE A 137 9.89 2.58 -3.54
C ILE A 137 8.50 2.71 -2.91
N ALA A 138 8.12 1.79 -2.02
CA ALA A 138 6.80 1.83 -1.40
C ALA A 138 6.56 3.11 -0.60
N ILE A 139 7.51 3.52 0.24
CA ILE A 139 7.41 4.76 1.02
C ILE A 139 7.36 5.98 0.10
N HIS A 140 8.16 5.99 -0.96
CA HIS A 140 8.16 7.10 -1.91
C HIS A 140 6.82 7.20 -2.65
N VAL A 141 6.28 6.10 -3.17
CA VAL A 141 4.99 6.08 -3.88
C VAL A 141 3.86 6.60 -2.97
N LEU A 142 3.84 6.23 -1.70
CA LEU A 142 2.87 6.77 -0.74
C LEU A 142 2.99 8.30 -0.62
N ALA A 143 4.20 8.82 -0.51
CA ALA A 143 4.44 10.26 -0.42
C ALA A 143 4.05 10.97 -1.72
N HIS A 144 4.30 10.36 -2.88
CA HIS A 144 3.97 10.88 -4.22
C HIS A 144 2.45 10.97 -4.43
N GLU A 145 1.72 9.88 -4.19
CA GLU A 145 0.27 9.86 -4.32
C GLU A 145 -0.42 10.84 -3.36
N ALA A 146 0.17 11.05 -2.19
CA ALA A 146 -0.31 12.09 -1.28
C ALA A 146 -0.26 13.49 -1.91
N ARG A 147 0.76 13.82 -2.71
CA ARG A 147 0.82 15.11 -3.41
C ARG A 147 -0.31 15.26 -4.41
N HIS A 148 -0.60 14.20 -5.16
CA HIS A 148 -1.73 14.19 -6.06
C HIS A 148 -3.07 14.35 -5.33
N MET A 149 -3.29 13.64 -4.23
CA MET A 149 -4.48 13.80 -3.39
C MET A 149 -4.62 15.22 -2.80
N LEU A 150 -3.52 15.96 -2.67
CA LEU A 150 -3.50 17.36 -2.21
C LEU A 150 -3.59 18.38 -3.33
N GLY A 151 -3.69 17.97 -4.58
CA GLY A 151 -3.95 18.84 -5.71
C GLY A 151 -2.78 19.07 -6.65
N GLU A 152 -1.62 18.47 -6.41
CA GLU A 152 -0.50 18.59 -7.33
C GLU A 152 -0.75 17.74 -8.58
N ARG A 153 -0.77 18.39 -9.75
CA ARG A 153 -1.02 17.73 -11.04
C ARG A 153 0.24 17.43 -11.83
N SER A 154 1.34 18.10 -11.51
CA SER A 154 2.62 17.89 -12.19
C SER A 154 3.35 16.72 -11.57
N GLU A 155 3.65 15.69 -12.37
CA GLU A 155 4.42 14.53 -11.93
C GLU A 155 5.80 14.94 -11.37
N ALA A 156 6.53 15.81 -12.07
CA ALA A 156 7.84 16.27 -11.61
C ALA A 156 7.79 17.06 -10.31
N ARG A 157 6.71 17.82 -10.05
CA ARG A 157 6.52 18.50 -8.76
C ARG A 157 6.09 17.55 -7.68
N ALA A 158 5.13 16.66 -7.95
CA ALA A 158 4.71 15.62 -7.00
C ALA A 158 5.89 14.74 -6.57
N GLU A 159 6.70 14.34 -7.54
CA GLU A 159 7.93 13.57 -7.36
C GLU A 159 8.91 14.29 -6.42
N CYS A 160 9.25 15.55 -6.74
CA CYS A 160 10.18 16.31 -5.91
C CYS A 160 9.66 16.61 -4.51
N GLN A 161 8.37 16.89 -4.37
CA GLN A 161 7.73 17.08 -3.07
C GLN A 161 7.72 15.80 -2.23
N ALA A 162 7.50 14.64 -2.88
CA ALA A 162 7.56 13.33 -2.25
C ALA A 162 8.97 13.01 -1.75
N ILE A 163 9.98 13.22 -2.58
CA ILE A 163 11.40 13.02 -2.22
C ILE A 163 11.73 13.74 -0.91
N GLN A 164 11.29 14.97 -0.76
CA GLN A 164 11.56 15.80 0.42
C GLN A 164 10.82 15.31 1.69
N ARG A 165 9.81 14.44 1.53
CA ARG A 165 8.96 13.90 2.61
C ARG A 165 9.21 12.44 2.94
N ASN A 166 10.01 11.74 2.15
CA ASN A 166 10.28 10.31 2.34
C ASN A 166 10.76 9.99 3.77
N ALA A 167 11.73 10.74 4.29
CA ALA A 167 12.21 10.53 5.65
C ALA A 167 11.13 10.78 6.71
N LEU A 168 10.31 11.82 6.55
CA LEU A 168 9.22 12.13 7.48
C LEU A 168 8.20 11.00 7.52
N LEU A 169 7.77 10.51 6.35
CA LEU A 169 6.80 9.42 6.26
C LEU A 169 7.38 8.11 6.81
N ALA A 170 8.63 7.79 6.49
CA ALA A 170 9.29 6.61 7.03
C ALA A 170 9.32 6.62 8.56
N ARG A 171 9.66 7.75 9.18
CA ARG A 171 9.64 7.93 10.64
C ARG A 171 8.23 7.78 11.21
N GLN A 172 7.24 8.41 10.60
CA GLN A 172 5.85 8.31 11.02
C GLN A 172 5.33 6.87 10.96
N LEU A 173 5.89 6.05 10.08
CA LEU A 173 5.59 4.62 9.96
C LEU A 173 6.44 3.72 10.85
N GLY A 174 7.38 4.27 11.62
CA GLY A 174 8.13 3.58 12.67
C GLY A 174 9.60 3.34 12.37
N ALA A 175 10.18 3.94 11.33
CA ALA A 175 11.63 3.90 11.14
C ALA A 175 12.35 4.79 12.16
N SER A 176 13.56 4.37 12.55
CA SER A 176 14.50 5.23 13.26
C SER A 176 14.94 6.41 12.39
N GLU A 177 15.54 7.42 13.00
CA GLU A 177 16.08 8.58 12.27
C GLU A 177 17.08 8.15 11.19
N ASP A 178 18.01 7.26 11.54
CA ASP A 178 19.05 6.76 10.63
C ASP A 178 18.46 5.96 9.46
N ALA A 179 17.52 5.05 9.74
CA ALA A 179 16.87 4.25 8.69
C ALA A 179 16.01 5.13 7.75
N ALA A 180 15.31 6.10 8.30
CA ALA A 180 14.52 7.04 7.50
C ALA A 180 15.39 7.94 6.63
N ARG A 181 16.54 8.39 7.17
CA ARG A 181 17.56 9.15 6.43
C ARG A 181 18.12 8.31 5.28
N GLU A 182 18.56 7.09 5.55
CA GLU A 182 19.11 6.19 4.53
C GLU A 182 18.07 5.89 3.43
N LEU A 183 16.80 5.68 3.80
CA LEU A 183 15.72 5.47 2.85
C LEU A 183 15.57 6.67 1.90
N ALA A 184 15.51 7.88 2.43
CA ALA A 184 15.37 9.10 1.64
C ALA A 184 16.59 9.33 0.73
N LEU A 185 17.81 9.07 1.23
CA LEU A 185 19.03 9.16 0.46
C LEU A 185 19.12 8.10 -0.64
N ALA A 186 18.71 6.85 -0.36
CA ALA A 186 18.70 5.77 -1.33
C ALA A 186 17.76 6.09 -2.50
N TYR A 187 16.54 6.59 -2.22
CA TYR A 187 15.65 7.01 -3.30
C TYR A 187 16.28 8.12 -4.16
N TRP A 188 16.76 9.17 -3.53
CA TRP A 188 17.30 10.35 -4.21
C TRP A 188 18.55 10.06 -5.04
N ARG A 189 19.46 9.19 -4.55
CA ARG A 189 20.73 8.86 -5.22
C ARG A 189 20.60 7.77 -6.27
N ASP A 190 19.80 6.73 -5.96
CA ASP A 190 19.88 5.48 -6.69
C ASP A 190 18.65 5.24 -7.59
N ILE A 191 17.53 5.93 -7.32
CA ILE A 191 16.27 5.72 -8.06
C ILE A 191 15.90 6.97 -8.86
N TYR A 192 15.83 8.13 -8.22
CA TYR A 192 15.39 9.37 -8.85
C TYR A 192 16.18 9.79 -10.10
N PRO A 193 17.52 9.63 -10.20
CA PRO A 193 18.26 9.96 -11.43
C PRO A 193 17.84 9.15 -12.67
N HIS A 194 17.15 8.02 -12.44
CA HIS A 194 16.63 7.13 -13.48
C HIS A 194 15.10 7.22 -13.65
N ALA A 195 14.48 8.26 -13.07
CA ALA A 195 13.05 8.47 -13.20
C ALA A 195 12.64 8.71 -14.67
N PRO A 196 11.45 8.24 -15.09
CA PRO A 196 10.97 8.45 -16.44
C PRO A 196 10.89 9.94 -16.83
N PRO A 197 10.96 10.26 -18.12
CA PRO A 197 10.66 11.61 -18.60
C PRO A 197 9.30 12.08 -18.07
N GLY A 198 9.25 13.32 -17.55
CA GLY A 198 8.04 13.88 -16.92
C GLY A 198 8.02 13.78 -15.38
N TYR A 199 8.78 12.85 -14.80
CA TYR A 199 8.99 12.75 -13.35
C TYR A 199 10.27 13.44 -12.89
N PHE A 200 11.31 13.39 -13.70
CA PHE A 200 12.59 14.03 -13.40
C PHE A 200 12.55 15.55 -13.62
N SER A 201 13.14 16.29 -12.69
CA SER A 201 13.41 17.73 -12.83
C SER A 201 14.79 18.07 -12.25
N SER A 202 15.60 18.79 -13.01
CA SER A 202 16.89 19.34 -12.54
C SER A 202 16.75 20.36 -11.41
N ASP A 203 15.55 20.91 -11.21
CA ASP A 203 15.21 21.84 -10.13
C ASP A 203 14.91 21.13 -8.79
N CYS A 204 14.81 19.79 -8.81
CA CYS A 204 14.65 18.98 -7.59
C CYS A 204 16.01 18.76 -6.91
N ARG A 205 16.52 19.79 -6.26
CA ARG A 205 17.81 19.80 -5.56
C ARG A 205 17.85 20.93 -4.55
N GLY A 206 18.82 20.90 -3.65
CA GLY A 206 19.05 22.00 -2.70
C GLY A 206 19.27 23.33 -3.38
N GLY A 207 18.44 24.32 -3.03
CA GLY A 207 18.45 25.65 -3.66
C GLY A 207 17.84 25.72 -5.05
N GLY A 208 17.30 24.63 -5.60
CA GLY A 208 16.55 24.63 -6.87
C GLY A 208 15.13 25.19 -6.70
N ALA A 209 14.43 25.44 -7.84
CA ALA A 209 13.10 26.03 -7.83
C ALA A 209 12.03 25.15 -7.15
N LEU A 210 12.26 23.82 -7.04
CA LEU A 210 11.38 22.87 -6.37
C LEU A 210 11.79 22.55 -4.94
N ASP A 211 12.80 23.22 -4.39
CA ASP A 211 13.24 23.05 -3.00
C ASP A 211 12.28 23.76 -2.04
N GLU A 212 11.49 22.96 -1.31
CA GLU A 212 10.59 23.47 -0.27
C GLU A 212 11.33 23.77 1.06
N LYS A 213 12.66 23.62 1.08
CA LYS A 213 13.55 23.91 2.23
C LYS A 213 13.20 23.09 3.49
N LEU A 214 12.64 21.89 3.29
CA LEU A 214 12.32 21.00 4.41
C LEU A 214 13.62 20.44 5.02
N PRO A 215 13.72 20.36 6.36
CA PRO A 215 14.85 19.71 7.02
C PRO A 215 15.03 18.24 6.58
N SER A 216 13.95 17.58 6.22
CA SER A 216 13.88 16.20 5.73
C SER A 216 14.30 16.01 4.28
N SER A 217 14.57 17.09 3.54
CA SER A 217 15.05 17.00 2.16
C SER A 217 16.37 16.25 2.09
N PRO A 218 16.57 15.32 1.14
CA PRO A 218 17.79 14.48 1.10
C PRO A 218 19.06 15.29 0.97
N TRP A 219 19.06 16.42 0.29
CA TRP A 219 20.23 17.32 0.20
C TRP A 219 20.58 18.02 1.52
N ASN A 220 19.64 18.11 2.48
CA ASN A 220 19.92 18.56 3.85
C ASN A 220 20.39 17.41 4.74
N LEU A 221 19.88 16.19 4.51
CA LEU A 221 20.27 14.98 5.23
C LEU A 221 21.65 14.45 4.82
N ALA A 222 22.13 14.80 3.63
CA ALA A 222 23.45 14.37 3.11
C ALA A 222 24.63 15.16 3.68
N ARG A 223 24.36 16.22 4.45
CA ARG A 223 25.38 17.02 5.16
C ARG A 223 25.69 16.40 6.50
#